data_728aa16f4eb29e1ca4984bb9ed1a5138
#
_entry.id   728aa16f4eb29e1ca4984bb9ed1a5138
#
_cell.length_a   1.000
_cell.length_b   1.000
_cell.length_c   1.000
_cell.angle_alpha   90.00
_cell.angle_beta   90.00
_cell.angle_gamma   90.00
#
_symmetry.space_group_name_H-M   'P 1'
#
loop_
_entity.id
_entity.type
_entity.pdbx_description
1 polymer ?
#
loop_
_entity_poly.entity_id
_entity_poly.type
_entity_poly.pdbx_seq_one_letter_code
_entity_poly.pdbx_strand_id
1 'polypeptide(L)'
;MRATDSGFSLLEALVASALLAFGLSGAIRLSLASLAATQANRNLDMASALAQDLAECWGLQTSQCQNMFVQSTSLQPFSANPHLSFVRTWQVHSIPLQGMPAEHLQELQISVSWQEGSKQPEIQWRQRRANTPLWVGL
;
A
#
# COMPACT_ATOMS: atom_id res chain seq x y z
N MET A 1 69.40 -2.72 11.48
CA MET A 1 68.22 -1.83 11.37
C MET A 1 67.23 -2.22 12.47
N ARG A 2 67.09 -1.36 13.52
CA ARG A 2 66.08 -1.61 14.58
C ARG A 2 64.76 -1.00 14.12
N ALA A 3 63.75 -1.81 13.94
CA ALA A 3 62.39 -1.34 13.79
C ALA A 3 61.98 -0.68 15.10
N THR A 4 61.64 0.58 15.05
CA THR A 4 61.02 1.30 16.17
C THR A 4 59.58 0.84 16.22
N ASP A 5 59.26 -0.05 17.17
CA ASP A 5 57.88 -0.32 17.55
C ASP A 5 57.26 0.94 18.13
N SER A 6 56.56 1.70 17.28
CA SER A 6 55.76 2.84 17.73
C SER A 6 54.53 2.25 18.44
N GLY A 7 54.53 2.31 19.77
CA GLY A 7 53.40 1.91 20.60
C GLY A 7 52.16 2.72 20.22
N PHE A 8 51.06 2.02 20.06
CA PHE A 8 49.73 2.59 19.80
C PHE A 8 49.39 3.60 20.88
N SER A 9 49.21 4.84 20.51
CA SER A 9 48.87 5.93 21.47
C SER A 9 47.48 5.71 22.04
N LEU A 10 47.29 5.87 23.36
CA LEU A 10 45.98 5.82 24.03
C LEU A 10 44.98 6.76 23.35
N LEU A 11 45.44 7.90 22.84
CA LEU A 11 44.61 8.84 22.09
C LEU A 11 44.09 8.24 20.76
N GLU A 12 44.93 7.50 20.06
CA GLU A 12 44.59 6.87 18.80
C GLU A 12 43.51 5.76 18.99
N ALA A 13 43.63 4.97 20.05
CA ALA A 13 42.64 4.00 20.43
C ALA A 13 41.29 4.67 20.79
N LEU A 14 41.34 5.82 21.47
CA LEU A 14 40.17 6.57 21.86
C LEU A 14 39.45 7.20 20.65
N VAL A 15 40.19 7.77 19.70
CA VAL A 15 39.67 8.31 18.46
C VAL A 15 39.08 7.20 17.60
N ALA A 16 39.77 6.07 17.44
CA ALA A 16 39.29 4.94 16.65
C ALA A 16 38.00 4.37 17.23
N SER A 17 37.90 4.20 18.56
CA SER A 17 36.68 3.72 19.20
C SER A 17 35.50 4.69 19.07
N ALA A 18 35.76 6.01 19.17
CA ALA A 18 34.72 7.00 18.93
C ALA A 18 34.20 6.98 17.50
N LEU A 19 35.06 6.90 16.49
CA LEU A 19 34.66 6.79 15.09
C LEU A 19 33.86 5.50 14.82
N LEU A 20 34.28 4.39 15.43
CA LEU A 20 33.56 3.13 15.33
C LEU A 20 32.14 3.23 15.92
N ALA A 21 32.00 3.85 17.08
CA ALA A 21 30.72 4.05 17.75
C ALA A 21 29.77 4.92 16.92
N PHE A 22 30.28 6.01 16.32
CA PHE A 22 29.50 6.86 15.40
C PHE A 22 29.07 6.09 14.14
N GLY A 23 29.99 5.35 13.52
CA GLY A 23 29.70 4.53 12.34
C GLY A 23 28.63 3.47 12.61
N LEU A 24 28.74 2.76 13.72
CA LEU A 24 27.77 1.73 14.12
C LEU A 24 26.38 2.31 14.42
N SER A 25 26.33 3.47 15.11
CA SER A 25 25.06 4.13 15.39
C SER A 25 24.34 4.60 14.12
N GLY A 26 25.08 5.06 13.12
CA GLY A 26 24.56 5.41 11.79
C GLY A 26 23.98 4.19 11.05
N ALA A 27 24.71 3.07 11.06
CA ALA A 27 24.29 1.84 10.42
C ALA A 27 22.99 1.26 11.05
N ILE A 28 22.89 1.31 12.37
CA ILE A 28 21.67 0.87 13.08
C ILE A 28 20.46 1.72 12.68
N ARG A 29 20.59 3.05 12.65
CA ARG A 29 19.49 3.94 12.25
C ARG A 29 19.05 3.67 10.81
N LEU A 30 19.99 3.45 9.89
CA LEU A 30 19.67 3.12 8.51
C LEU A 30 18.92 1.78 8.40
N SER A 31 19.36 0.77 9.14
CA SER A 31 18.68 -0.53 9.18
C SER A 31 17.25 -0.43 9.69
N LEU A 32 17.01 0.33 10.76
CA LEU A 32 15.66 0.57 11.30
C LEU A 32 14.77 1.31 10.30
N ALA A 33 15.31 2.33 9.62
CA ALA A 33 14.58 3.06 8.58
C ALA A 33 14.20 2.14 7.40
N SER A 34 15.12 1.26 6.98
CA SER A 34 14.87 0.27 5.93
C SER A 34 13.76 -0.72 6.31
N LEU A 35 13.76 -1.21 7.55
CA LEU A 35 12.71 -2.10 8.05
C LEU A 35 11.34 -1.40 8.07
N ALA A 36 11.28 -0.16 8.54
CA ALA A 36 10.05 0.62 8.54
C ALA A 36 9.51 0.85 7.12
N ALA A 37 10.39 1.19 6.17
CA ALA A 37 10.01 1.34 4.77
C ALA A 37 9.50 0.03 4.16
N THR A 38 10.12 -1.10 4.49
CA THR A 38 9.69 -2.42 4.02
C THR A 38 8.30 -2.77 4.55
N GLN A 39 8.00 -2.46 5.81
CA GLN A 39 6.67 -2.67 6.38
C GLN A 39 5.62 -1.79 5.71
N ALA A 40 5.92 -0.51 5.49
CA ALA A 40 5.01 0.40 4.79
C ALA A 40 4.70 -0.09 3.36
N ASN A 41 5.71 -0.55 2.62
CA ASN A 41 5.51 -1.12 1.29
C ASN A 41 4.63 -2.38 1.31
N ARG A 42 4.83 -3.29 2.26
CA ARG A 42 3.96 -4.48 2.41
C ARG A 42 2.50 -4.11 2.67
N ASN A 43 2.26 -3.08 3.48
CA ASN A 43 0.90 -2.61 3.75
C ASN A 43 0.26 -2.01 2.49
N LEU A 44 1.02 -1.25 1.70
CA LEU A 44 0.59 -0.72 0.41
C LEU A 44 0.29 -1.83 -0.60
N ASP A 45 1.14 -2.85 -0.70
CA ASP A 45 0.94 -3.99 -1.59
C ASP A 45 -0.35 -4.75 -1.22
N MET A 46 -0.57 -4.98 0.07
CA MET A 46 -1.80 -5.62 0.56
C MET A 46 -3.04 -4.78 0.24
N ALA A 47 -3.00 -3.47 0.50
CA ALA A 47 -4.09 -2.57 0.18
C ALA A 47 -4.39 -2.54 -1.32
N SER A 48 -3.35 -2.53 -2.16
CA SER A 48 -3.47 -2.59 -3.62
C SER A 48 -4.09 -3.90 -4.09
N ALA A 49 -3.68 -5.04 -3.52
CA ALA A 49 -4.25 -6.35 -3.83
C ALA A 49 -5.74 -6.41 -3.47
N LEU A 50 -6.15 -5.85 -2.32
CA LEU A 50 -7.55 -5.78 -1.91
C LEU A 50 -8.39 -4.89 -2.84
N ALA A 51 -7.81 -3.81 -3.36
CA ALA A 51 -8.48 -2.95 -4.34
C ALA A 51 -8.62 -3.65 -5.70
N GLN A 52 -7.57 -4.34 -6.16
CA GLN A 52 -7.57 -5.09 -7.42
C GLN A 52 -8.58 -6.24 -7.40
N ASP A 53 -8.62 -7.03 -6.33
CA ASP A 53 -9.59 -8.13 -6.16
C ASP A 53 -11.03 -7.64 -6.37
N LEU A 54 -11.39 -6.50 -5.77
CA LEU A 54 -12.72 -5.93 -5.96
C LEU A 54 -12.94 -5.38 -7.37
N ALA A 55 -11.92 -4.76 -7.97
CA ALA A 55 -11.97 -4.22 -9.32
C ALA A 55 -12.15 -5.34 -10.36
N GLU A 56 -11.43 -6.45 -10.20
CA GLU A 56 -11.57 -7.64 -11.06
C GLU A 56 -12.95 -8.27 -10.90
N CYS A 57 -13.42 -8.40 -9.67
CA CYS A 57 -14.76 -8.92 -9.37
C CYS A 57 -15.85 -8.07 -10.04
N TRP A 58 -15.70 -6.73 -10.02
CA TRP A 58 -16.62 -5.83 -10.72
C TRP A 58 -16.60 -5.99 -12.24
N GLY A 59 -15.43 -6.33 -12.80
CA GLY A 59 -15.27 -6.63 -14.23
C GLY A 59 -15.93 -7.95 -14.66
N LEU A 60 -15.80 -8.99 -13.84
CA LEU A 60 -16.25 -10.35 -14.17
C LEU A 60 -17.77 -10.57 -14.06
N GLN A 61 -18.48 -9.75 -13.29
CA GLN A 61 -19.95 -9.82 -13.11
C GLN A 61 -20.50 -11.20 -12.74
N THR A 62 -19.72 -12.04 -12.07
CA THR A 62 -20.22 -13.33 -11.56
C THR A 62 -21.25 -13.12 -10.46
N SER A 63 -22.14 -14.08 -10.24
CA SER A 63 -23.17 -13.99 -9.20
C SER A 63 -22.57 -13.81 -7.79
N GLN A 64 -21.43 -14.41 -7.52
CA GLN A 64 -20.69 -14.20 -6.27
C GLN A 64 -20.21 -12.76 -6.11
N CYS A 65 -19.70 -12.18 -7.17
CA CYS A 65 -19.22 -10.81 -7.19
C CYS A 65 -20.36 -9.80 -7.06
N GLN A 66 -21.50 -10.04 -7.72
CA GLN A 66 -22.67 -9.16 -7.63
C GLN A 66 -23.17 -9.03 -6.18
N ASN A 67 -23.13 -10.11 -5.41
CA ASN A 67 -23.53 -10.07 -4.00
C ASN A 67 -22.60 -9.22 -3.14
N MET A 68 -21.32 -9.09 -3.50
CA MET A 68 -20.39 -8.20 -2.79
C MET A 68 -20.76 -6.73 -2.97
N PHE A 69 -21.34 -6.34 -4.10
CA PHE A 69 -21.69 -4.94 -4.39
C PHE A 69 -23.03 -4.49 -3.79
N VAL A 70 -23.79 -5.40 -3.19
CA VAL A 70 -25.02 -5.08 -2.45
C VAL A 70 -24.68 -4.32 -1.15
N GLN A 71 -23.50 -4.54 -0.60
CA GLN A 71 -23.00 -3.82 0.57
C GLN A 71 -21.99 -2.78 0.12
N SER A 72 -22.17 -1.52 0.54
CA SER A 72 -21.26 -0.42 0.18
C SER A 72 -19.95 -0.41 0.97
N THR A 73 -19.82 -1.26 1.98
CA THR A 73 -18.66 -1.30 2.87
C THR A 73 -18.41 -2.73 3.32
N SER A 74 -17.20 -3.20 3.18
CA SER A 74 -16.75 -4.45 3.77
C SER A 74 -15.58 -4.17 4.72
N LEU A 75 -15.82 -4.43 6.00
CA LEU A 75 -14.78 -4.56 6.99
C LEU A 75 -14.18 -5.96 6.84
N GLN A 76 -13.11 -6.08 6.11
CA GLN A 76 -12.35 -7.33 6.11
C GLN A 76 -11.17 -7.17 7.06
N PRO A 77 -11.21 -7.83 8.23
CA PRO A 77 -10.00 -8.02 9.00
C PRO A 77 -9.10 -8.99 8.21
N PHE A 78 -8.27 -8.44 7.36
CA PHE A 78 -7.25 -9.22 6.68
C PHE A 78 -6.08 -9.38 7.66
N SER A 79 -6.16 -10.42 8.48
CA SER A 79 -5.24 -10.64 9.55
C SER A 79 -4.21 -11.70 9.22
N ALA A 80 -3.14 -11.30 8.53
CA ALA A 80 -1.85 -11.93 8.79
C ALA A 80 -1.21 -11.34 10.07
N ASN A 81 -1.75 -10.23 10.60
CA ASN A 81 -1.30 -9.58 11.81
C ASN A 81 -2.55 -9.10 12.60
N PRO A 82 -2.78 -9.57 13.83
CA PRO A 82 -3.96 -9.22 14.62
C PRO A 82 -4.07 -7.72 14.94
N HIS A 83 -3.01 -6.95 14.68
CA HIS A 83 -2.96 -5.51 14.92
C HIS A 83 -3.19 -4.66 13.66
N LEU A 84 -3.34 -5.28 12.49
CA LEU A 84 -3.53 -4.56 11.24
C LEU A 84 -4.89 -4.92 10.63
N SER A 85 -5.81 -3.97 10.65
CA SER A 85 -7.13 -4.10 10.03
C SER A 85 -7.21 -3.18 8.81
N PHE A 86 -7.63 -3.72 7.67
CA PHE A 86 -7.93 -2.95 6.47
C PHE A 86 -9.44 -2.73 6.38
N VAL A 87 -9.83 -1.49 6.07
CA VAL A 87 -11.21 -1.12 5.79
C VAL A 87 -11.31 -0.82 4.30
N ARG A 88 -12.16 -1.58 3.59
CA ARG A 88 -12.42 -1.40 2.18
C ARG A 88 -13.81 -0.83 1.99
N THR A 89 -13.92 0.30 1.31
CA THR A 89 -15.19 0.92 0.93
C THR A 89 -15.23 1.10 -0.59
N TRP A 90 -16.42 1.06 -1.17
CA TRP A 90 -16.59 1.27 -2.60
C TRP A 90 -17.91 1.95 -2.91
N GLN A 91 -17.94 2.66 -4.02
CA GLN A 91 -19.12 3.31 -4.56
C GLN A 91 -19.13 3.13 -6.07
N VAL A 92 -20.33 2.89 -6.61
CA VAL A 92 -20.56 2.82 -8.05
C VAL A 92 -21.36 4.05 -8.46
N HIS A 93 -20.84 4.85 -9.37
CA HIS A 93 -21.46 6.05 -9.89
C HIS A 93 -21.73 5.90 -11.38
N SER A 94 -22.90 6.33 -11.84
CA SER A 94 -23.19 6.46 -13.27
C SER A 94 -22.67 7.81 -13.77
N ILE A 95 -21.89 7.80 -14.84
CA ILE A 95 -21.37 9.03 -15.46
C ILE A 95 -22.30 9.41 -16.62
N PRO A 96 -22.97 10.55 -16.56
CA PRO A 96 -23.82 11.01 -17.67
C PRO A 96 -22.94 11.45 -18.84
N LEU A 97 -23.17 10.84 -20.01
CA LEU A 97 -22.56 11.26 -21.27
C LEU A 97 -23.64 12.00 -22.10
N GLN A 98 -23.26 13.16 -22.70
CA GLN A 98 -24.16 13.89 -23.57
C GLN A 98 -24.59 13.02 -24.77
N GLY A 99 -25.91 12.82 -24.91
CA GLY A 99 -26.48 12.04 -26.01
C GLY A 99 -26.59 10.53 -25.76
N MET A 100 -26.20 10.03 -24.57
CA MET A 100 -26.34 8.62 -24.21
C MET A 100 -27.16 8.49 -22.91
N PRO A 101 -27.89 7.38 -22.73
CA PRO A 101 -28.56 7.10 -21.45
C PRO A 101 -27.56 7.06 -20.30
N ALA A 102 -27.96 7.56 -19.13
CA ALA A 102 -27.08 7.72 -17.95
C ALA A 102 -26.42 6.42 -17.44
N GLU A 103 -26.90 5.27 -17.92
CA GLU A 103 -26.44 3.94 -17.46
C GLU A 103 -25.30 3.34 -18.29
N HIS A 104 -24.88 4.01 -19.37
CA HIS A 104 -23.87 3.44 -20.28
C HIS A 104 -22.45 3.45 -19.75
N LEU A 105 -22.08 4.43 -18.93
CA LEU A 105 -20.77 4.51 -18.32
C LEU A 105 -20.89 4.52 -16.80
N GLN A 106 -20.27 3.56 -16.18
CA GLN A 106 -20.19 3.45 -14.73
C GLN A 106 -18.75 3.62 -14.26
N GLU A 107 -18.57 4.30 -13.14
CA GLU A 107 -17.31 4.43 -12.45
C GLU A 107 -17.40 3.74 -11.09
N LEU A 108 -16.50 2.81 -10.83
CA LEU A 108 -16.27 2.21 -9.54
C LEU A 108 -15.14 2.97 -8.85
N GLN A 109 -15.41 3.50 -7.68
CA GLN A 109 -14.44 4.10 -6.82
C GLN A 109 -14.25 3.21 -5.59
N ILE A 110 -13.03 2.77 -5.35
CA ILE A 110 -12.64 1.93 -4.22
C ILE A 110 -11.67 2.72 -3.35
N SER A 111 -11.90 2.67 -2.04
CA SER A 111 -10.99 3.21 -1.04
C SER A 111 -10.60 2.12 -0.06
N VAL A 112 -9.31 1.96 0.17
CA VAL A 112 -8.76 1.03 1.16
C VAL A 112 -7.91 1.81 2.14
N SER A 113 -8.32 1.79 3.40
CA SER A 113 -7.62 2.46 4.51
C SER A 113 -7.18 1.46 5.56
N TRP A 114 -6.09 1.76 6.28
CA TRP A 114 -5.60 0.95 7.38
C TRP A 114 -5.03 1.83 8.48
N GLN A 115 -4.92 1.25 9.68
CA GLN A 115 -4.34 1.95 10.82
C GLN A 115 -2.85 1.63 10.91
N GLU A 116 -2.01 2.67 10.89
CA GLU A 116 -0.57 2.56 11.08
C GLU A 116 -0.12 3.50 12.22
N GLY A 117 -0.09 2.98 13.42
CA GLY A 117 0.15 3.79 14.62
C GLY A 117 -0.94 4.86 14.81
N SER A 118 -0.55 6.14 14.78
CA SER A 118 -1.48 7.28 14.85
C SER A 118 -1.96 7.77 13.47
N LYS A 119 -1.45 7.20 12.38
CA LYS A 119 -1.81 7.56 11.02
C LYS A 119 -2.83 6.58 10.45
N GLN A 120 -3.67 7.08 9.54
CA GLN A 120 -4.61 6.27 8.78
C GLN A 120 -4.37 6.49 7.28
N PRO A 121 -3.36 5.80 6.71
CA PRO A 121 -3.12 5.84 5.28
C PRO A 121 -4.33 5.30 4.51
N GLU A 122 -4.52 5.82 3.30
CA GLU A 122 -5.60 5.45 2.40
C GLU A 122 -5.09 5.40 0.96
N ILE A 123 -5.54 4.42 0.20
CA ILE A 123 -5.38 4.38 -1.25
C ILE A 123 -6.73 4.47 -1.91
N GLN A 124 -6.79 5.15 -3.07
CA GLN A 124 -7.99 5.26 -3.88
C GLN A 124 -7.74 4.65 -5.25
N TRP A 125 -8.67 3.80 -5.67
CA TRP A 125 -8.67 3.16 -6.98
C TRP A 125 -9.92 3.56 -7.73
N ARG A 126 -9.80 3.89 -9.02
CA ARG A 126 -10.95 4.22 -9.88
C ARG A 126 -10.90 3.40 -11.14
N GLN A 127 -12.01 2.78 -11.47
CA GLN A 127 -12.17 2.01 -12.70
C GLN A 127 -13.46 2.40 -13.39
N ARG A 128 -13.41 2.56 -14.70
CA ARG A 128 -14.58 2.88 -15.52
C ARG A 128 -14.92 1.70 -16.39
N ARG A 129 -16.22 1.48 -16.56
CA ARG A 129 -16.76 0.41 -17.39
C ARG A 129 -17.93 0.93 -18.22
N ALA A 130 -17.93 0.60 -19.52
CA ALA A 130 -19.13 0.72 -20.33
C ALA A 130 -20.06 -0.46 -20.08
N ASN A 131 -21.32 -0.18 -19.82
CA ASN A 131 -22.31 -1.21 -19.51
C ASN A 131 -22.82 -1.94 -20.76
N THR A 132 -22.68 -1.29 -21.93
CA THR A 132 -22.98 -1.88 -23.26
C THR A 132 -21.79 -1.69 -24.18
N PRO A 133 -21.43 -2.72 -24.97
CA PRO A 133 -20.39 -2.57 -25.99
C PRO A 133 -20.80 -1.48 -26.99
N LEU A 134 -19.94 -0.53 -27.25
CA LEU A 134 -20.16 0.62 -28.15
C LEU A 134 -20.40 0.23 -29.63
N TRP A 135 -20.24 -1.05 -29.97
CA TRP A 135 -20.38 -1.58 -31.35
C TRP A 135 -21.73 -2.31 -31.61
N VAL A 136 -22.60 -2.41 -30.61
CA VAL A 136 -23.94 -2.98 -30.76
C VAL A 136 -24.90 -1.89 -31.24
N GLY A 137 -24.72 -1.41 -32.45
CA GLY A 137 -25.58 -0.37 -33.00
C GLY A 137 -25.16 0.21 -34.34
N LEU A 138 -24.29 -0.48 -35.08
CA LEU A 138 -23.99 -0.17 -36.46
C LEU A 138 -24.63 -1.19 -37.40
#